data_21f001bb5cecddb94e111254b25ff383
#
_entry.id   21f001bb5cecddb94e111254b25ff383
#
_cell.length_a   1.000
_cell.length_b   1.000
_cell.length_c   1.000
_cell.angle_alpha   90.00
_cell.angle_beta   90.00
_cell.angle_gamma   90.00
#
_symmetry.space_group_name_H-M   'P 1'
#
loop_
_entity.id
_entity.type
_entity.pdbx_description
1 polymer ?
#
loop_
_entity_poly.entity_id
_entity_poly.type
_entity_poly.pdbx_seq_one_letter_code
_entity_poly.pdbx_strand_id
1 'polypeptide(L)'
;MLKTWSRHLQTWMEKWGYALMCVLCAVVILLSALWTRDAQREERRSADALSGMDETLTDKTADEKAEKENTQWARPVKGDIARPFSVNTVYFEETGIYAAHMAVDFACEGDASVYCMKAGVVVLSENGEVRIRHGDAESVYRGLKNIVCREGQQMEGGDLIGTGGGHVPFEGEGHVCVSVVEKGLPADFAMYFP
;
A
#
# COMPACT_ATOMS: atom_id res chain seq x y z
N MET A 1 -19.35 -59.67 15.34
CA MET A 1 -20.12 -58.98 14.28
C MET A 1 -19.62 -57.56 13.94
N LEU A 2 -18.61 -57.01 14.61
CA LEU A 2 -18.10 -55.64 14.36
C LEU A 2 -16.93 -55.54 13.33
N LYS A 3 -16.30 -56.66 12.97
CA LYS A 3 -15.13 -56.68 12.05
C LYS A 3 -15.49 -56.71 10.56
N THR A 4 -16.71 -57.04 10.21
CA THR A 4 -17.17 -57.10 8.78
C THR A 4 -17.67 -55.76 8.27
N TRP A 5 -18.07 -54.88 9.16
CA TRP A 5 -18.58 -53.54 8.78
C TRP A 5 -17.48 -52.56 8.36
N SER A 6 -16.29 -52.71 8.94
CA SER A 6 -15.15 -51.85 8.61
C SER A 6 -14.56 -52.09 7.22
N ARG A 7 -14.62 -53.32 6.72
CA ARG A 7 -14.12 -53.65 5.36
C ARG A 7 -15.04 -53.15 4.25
N HIS A 8 -16.34 -53.16 4.48
CA HIS A 8 -17.29 -52.60 3.50
C HIS A 8 -17.23 -51.08 3.40
N LEU A 9 -16.97 -50.37 4.50
CA LEU A 9 -16.74 -48.94 4.50
C LEU A 9 -15.42 -48.58 3.80
N GLN A 10 -14.35 -49.33 4.01
CA GLN A 10 -13.05 -49.06 3.37
C GLN A 10 -13.11 -49.26 1.86
N THR A 11 -13.73 -50.31 1.35
CA THR A 11 -13.87 -50.52 -0.09
C THR A 11 -14.84 -49.54 -0.74
N TRP A 12 -15.83 -49.03 0.00
CA TRP A 12 -16.75 -47.98 -0.49
C TRP A 12 -16.04 -46.62 -0.53
N MET A 13 -15.22 -46.27 0.47
CA MET A 13 -14.40 -45.05 0.51
C MET A 13 -13.34 -45.05 -0.59
N GLU A 14 -12.68 -46.17 -0.88
CA GLU A 14 -11.71 -46.25 -1.97
C GLU A 14 -12.35 -46.05 -3.37
N LYS A 15 -13.57 -46.52 -3.61
CA LYS A 15 -14.24 -46.38 -4.90
C LYS A 15 -14.93 -45.03 -5.12
N TRP A 16 -15.42 -44.42 -4.05
CA TRP A 16 -16.23 -43.18 -4.16
C TRP A 16 -15.50 -41.94 -3.60
N GLY A 17 -14.47 -42.12 -2.81
CA GLY A 17 -13.68 -41.03 -2.21
C GLY A 17 -13.06 -40.10 -3.25
N TYR A 18 -12.49 -40.66 -4.32
CA TYR A 18 -11.94 -39.90 -5.42
C TYR A 18 -13.01 -39.12 -6.20
N ALA A 19 -14.17 -39.74 -6.44
CA ALA A 19 -15.28 -39.09 -7.13
C ALA A 19 -15.86 -37.93 -6.30
N LEU A 20 -16.01 -38.11 -4.99
CA LEU A 20 -16.44 -37.04 -4.06
C LEU A 20 -15.42 -35.89 -3.99
N MET A 21 -14.14 -36.21 -3.96
CA MET A 21 -13.08 -35.21 -3.95
C MET A 21 -13.03 -34.42 -5.26
N CYS A 22 -13.21 -35.07 -6.40
CA CYS A 22 -13.30 -34.41 -7.71
C CYS A 22 -14.51 -33.48 -7.80
N VAL A 23 -15.68 -33.90 -7.27
CA VAL A 23 -16.88 -33.06 -7.23
C VAL A 23 -16.68 -31.85 -6.32
N LEU A 24 -16.07 -32.02 -5.15
CA LEU A 24 -15.72 -30.92 -4.25
C LEU A 24 -14.77 -29.92 -4.90
N CYS A 25 -13.71 -30.39 -5.56
CA CYS A 25 -12.79 -29.52 -6.30
C CYS A 25 -13.50 -28.77 -7.43
N ALA A 26 -14.37 -29.42 -8.18
CA ALA A 26 -15.14 -28.78 -9.26
C ALA A 26 -16.10 -27.70 -8.71
N VAL A 27 -16.73 -27.93 -7.55
CA VAL A 27 -17.60 -26.95 -6.89
C VAL A 27 -16.79 -25.75 -6.41
N VAL A 28 -15.61 -25.95 -5.81
CA VAL A 28 -14.73 -24.85 -5.38
C VAL A 28 -14.26 -24.01 -6.57
N ILE A 29 -13.89 -24.65 -7.69
CA ILE A 29 -13.50 -23.94 -8.92
C ILE A 29 -14.67 -23.15 -9.50
N LEU A 30 -15.88 -23.71 -9.52
CA LEU A 30 -17.07 -23.00 -9.97
C LEU A 30 -17.45 -21.82 -9.08
N LEU A 31 -17.35 -21.97 -7.75
CA LEU A 31 -17.61 -20.88 -6.81
C LEU A 31 -16.57 -19.76 -6.93
N SER A 32 -15.29 -20.12 -7.12
CA SER A 32 -14.24 -19.10 -7.34
C SER A 32 -14.44 -18.36 -8.67
N ALA A 33 -14.87 -19.05 -9.73
CA ALA A 33 -15.18 -18.43 -11.01
C ALA A 33 -16.43 -17.52 -10.98
N LEU A 34 -17.41 -17.81 -10.12
CA LEU A 34 -18.57 -16.94 -9.89
C LEU A 34 -18.18 -15.67 -9.11
N TRP A 35 -17.32 -15.80 -8.10
CA TRP A 35 -16.82 -14.67 -7.32
C TRP A 35 -15.99 -13.68 -8.17
N THR A 36 -15.14 -14.21 -9.06
CA THR A 36 -14.36 -13.35 -9.96
C THR A 36 -15.24 -12.66 -11.01
N ARG A 37 -16.36 -13.26 -11.41
CA ARG A 37 -17.32 -12.64 -12.35
C ARG A 37 -18.13 -11.50 -11.71
N ASP A 38 -18.45 -11.58 -10.43
CA ASP A 38 -19.17 -10.51 -9.74
C ASP A 38 -18.24 -9.31 -9.49
N ALA A 39 -16.98 -9.51 -9.11
CA ALA A 39 -15.99 -8.45 -8.99
C ALA A 39 -15.77 -7.70 -10.32
N GLN A 40 -15.66 -8.40 -11.45
CA GLN A 40 -15.54 -7.80 -12.78
C GLN A 40 -16.83 -7.09 -13.26
N ARG A 41 -18.00 -7.45 -12.75
CA ARG A 41 -19.26 -6.77 -13.08
C ARG A 41 -19.40 -5.43 -12.37
N GLU A 42 -18.89 -5.30 -11.16
CA GLU A 42 -18.87 -4.02 -10.45
C GLU A 42 -17.89 -3.04 -11.08
N GLU A 43 -16.72 -3.49 -11.52
CA GLU A 43 -15.78 -2.64 -12.29
C GLU A 43 -16.37 -2.16 -13.63
N ARG A 44 -17.12 -3.01 -14.35
CA ARG A 44 -17.76 -2.60 -15.60
C ARG A 44 -18.94 -1.65 -15.38
N ARG A 45 -19.70 -1.81 -14.29
CA ARG A 45 -20.80 -0.90 -13.95
C ARG A 45 -20.32 0.50 -13.56
N SER A 46 -19.17 0.59 -12.89
CA SER A 46 -18.55 1.88 -12.60
C SER A 46 -17.94 2.54 -13.86
N ALA A 47 -17.42 1.76 -14.80
CA ALA A 47 -16.94 2.27 -16.08
C ALA A 47 -18.08 2.76 -17.01
N ASP A 48 -19.20 2.03 -17.07
CA ASP A 48 -20.37 2.42 -17.90
C ASP A 48 -21.14 3.60 -17.28
N ALA A 49 -21.12 3.78 -15.96
CA ALA A 49 -21.74 4.96 -15.31
C ALA A 49 -20.96 6.27 -15.58
N LEU A 50 -19.66 6.17 -15.85
CA LEU A 50 -18.82 7.33 -16.25
C LEU A 50 -18.93 7.67 -17.75
N SER A 51 -19.40 6.74 -18.59
CA SER A 51 -19.54 6.95 -20.05
C SER A 51 -20.86 7.63 -20.47
N GLY A 52 -21.77 7.89 -19.54
CA GLY A 52 -23.14 8.38 -19.82
C GLY A 52 -23.41 9.86 -19.48
N MET A 53 -22.39 10.67 -19.16
CA MET A 53 -22.56 12.12 -18.97
C MET A 53 -21.92 12.87 -20.12
N ASP A 54 -22.78 13.11 -21.08
CA ASP A 54 -22.61 13.86 -22.32
C ASP A 54 -22.15 15.31 -22.11
N GLU A 55 -21.31 15.70 -23.06
CA GLU A 55 -20.94 17.03 -23.54
C GLU A 55 -21.68 18.25 -22.96
N THR A 56 -20.93 19.08 -22.25
CA THR A 56 -21.01 20.55 -22.43
C THR A 56 -19.61 21.16 -22.34
N LEU A 57 -19.21 21.69 -23.48
CA LEU A 57 -18.06 22.55 -23.68
C LEU A 57 -18.09 23.72 -22.70
N THR A 58 -17.15 23.80 -21.79
CA THR A 58 -16.46 25.01 -21.36
C THR A 58 -15.36 24.70 -20.36
N ASP A 59 -14.20 25.23 -20.67
CA ASP A 59 -13.06 25.47 -19.80
C ASP A 59 -11.92 24.45 -19.75
N LYS A 60 -11.24 24.32 -20.91
CA LYS A 60 -9.94 23.61 -21.01
C LYS A 60 -8.78 24.22 -20.21
N THR A 61 -9.00 25.37 -19.55
CA THR A 61 -7.95 26.12 -18.86
C THR A 61 -7.85 25.79 -17.36
N ALA A 62 -8.91 25.23 -16.77
CA ALA A 62 -8.92 24.83 -15.34
C ALA A 62 -8.33 23.43 -15.13
N ASP A 63 -8.59 22.49 -16.05
CA ASP A 63 -8.12 21.11 -15.94
C ASP A 63 -6.60 20.99 -16.13
N GLU A 64 -6.00 21.79 -17.02
CA GLU A 64 -4.55 21.78 -17.26
C GLU A 64 -3.75 22.36 -16.08
N LYS A 65 -4.37 23.25 -15.29
CA LYS A 65 -3.77 23.80 -14.07
C LYS A 65 -3.93 22.84 -12.87
N ALA A 66 -5.05 22.13 -12.77
CA ALA A 66 -5.29 21.10 -11.75
C ALA A 66 -4.42 19.87 -11.97
N GLU A 67 -4.19 19.46 -13.24
CA GLU A 67 -3.33 18.32 -13.58
C GLU A 67 -1.83 18.62 -13.35
N LYS A 68 -1.40 19.86 -13.54
CA LYS A 68 -0.02 20.30 -13.19
C LYS A 68 0.20 20.47 -11.70
N GLU A 69 -0.81 20.82 -10.92
CA GLU A 69 -0.71 20.99 -9.47
C GLU A 69 -0.70 19.65 -8.73
N ASN A 70 -1.22 18.59 -9.35
CA ASN A 70 -1.32 17.23 -8.76
C ASN A 70 -0.11 16.32 -9.06
N THR A 71 0.91 16.79 -9.80
CA THR A 71 2.11 16.00 -10.15
C THR A 71 3.29 16.25 -9.23
N GLN A 72 3.27 17.27 -8.40
CA GLN A 72 4.39 17.62 -7.55
C GLN A 72 4.26 16.94 -6.17
N TRP A 73 5.29 16.19 -5.79
CA TRP A 73 5.42 15.63 -4.46
C TRP A 73 5.74 16.76 -3.45
N ALA A 74 4.97 16.83 -2.38
CA ALA A 74 5.23 17.77 -1.28
C ALA A 74 6.25 17.18 -0.28
N ARG A 75 7.02 18.05 0.37
CA ARG A 75 7.95 17.61 1.41
C ARG A 75 7.18 17.08 2.63
N PRO A 76 7.45 15.83 3.10
CA PRO A 76 6.63 15.23 4.17
C PRO A 76 6.92 15.77 5.56
N VAL A 77 8.14 16.26 5.80
CA VAL A 77 8.62 16.75 7.11
C VAL A 77 9.43 18.02 6.90
N LYS A 78 9.28 18.99 7.80
CA LYS A 78 10.06 20.25 7.76
C LYS A 78 11.49 20.11 8.32
N GLY A 79 11.92 18.92 8.72
CA GLY A 79 13.27 18.65 9.23
C GLY A 79 14.33 18.53 8.13
N ASP A 80 15.60 18.52 8.50
CA ASP A 80 16.70 18.24 7.59
C ASP A 80 16.72 16.77 7.19
N ILE A 81 17.34 16.46 6.04
CA ILE A 81 17.58 15.08 5.64
C ILE A 81 18.75 14.55 6.48
N ALA A 82 18.44 13.61 7.38
CA ALA A 82 19.42 12.94 8.23
C ALA A 82 20.22 11.88 7.45
N ARG A 83 19.50 11.12 6.60
CA ARG A 83 20.11 10.11 5.72
C ARG A 83 19.43 10.13 4.36
N PRO A 84 20.16 10.36 3.27
CA PRO A 84 19.59 10.37 1.92
C PRO A 84 19.34 8.95 1.39
N PHE A 85 18.57 8.85 0.33
CA PHE A 85 18.45 7.65 -0.49
C PHE A 85 19.83 7.24 -1.04
N SER A 86 20.15 5.94 -0.96
CA SER A 86 21.42 5.41 -1.45
C SER A 86 21.27 3.98 -1.94
N VAL A 87 21.60 3.75 -3.21
CA VAL A 87 21.76 2.40 -3.76
C VAL A 87 23.08 1.75 -3.34
N ASN A 88 24.05 2.57 -2.88
CA ASN A 88 25.28 2.08 -2.31
C ASN A 88 25.05 1.67 -0.85
N THR A 89 25.91 0.79 -0.35
CA THR A 89 25.83 0.36 1.05
C THR A 89 26.20 1.51 2.00
N VAL A 90 25.35 1.70 3.00
CA VAL A 90 25.59 2.58 4.16
C VAL A 90 25.61 1.73 5.42
N TYR A 91 26.27 2.23 6.47
CA TYR A 91 26.35 1.56 7.75
C TYR A 91 25.17 1.93 8.63
N PHE A 92 24.49 0.94 9.21
CA PHE A 92 23.39 1.10 10.16
C PHE A 92 23.91 0.83 11.57
N GLU A 93 24.08 1.88 12.37
CA GLU A 93 24.68 1.80 13.72
C GLU A 93 23.89 0.92 14.67
N GLU A 94 22.54 0.99 14.63
CA GLU A 94 21.67 0.21 15.49
C GLU A 94 21.84 -1.31 15.35
N THR A 95 22.14 -1.77 14.15
CA THR A 95 22.25 -3.20 13.83
C THR A 95 23.66 -3.65 13.53
N GLY A 96 24.58 -2.71 13.30
CA GLY A 96 25.96 -2.99 12.90
C GLY A 96 26.10 -3.58 11.49
N ILE A 97 25.09 -3.39 10.61
CA ILE A 97 25.10 -3.96 9.26
C ILE A 97 25.36 -2.89 8.20
N TYR A 98 25.83 -3.35 7.04
CA TYR A 98 25.93 -2.56 5.82
C TYR A 98 24.83 -2.97 4.85
N ALA A 99 23.98 -2.04 4.43
CA ALA A 99 22.91 -2.27 3.46
C ALA A 99 22.65 -1.02 2.62
N ALA A 100 21.93 -1.17 1.50
CA ALA A 100 21.42 -0.03 0.75
C ALA A 100 20.31 0.66 1.55
N HIS A 101 20.21 1.98 1.48
CA HIS A 101 19.16 2.77 2.12
C HIS A 101 18.18 3.28 1.07
N MET A 102 17.13 2.49 0.78
CA MET A 102 16.13 2.78 -0.25
C MET A 102 15.00 3.70 0.25
N ALA A 103 15.36 4.68 1.10
CA ALA A 103 14.47 5.63 1.73
C ALA A 103 15.18 6.97 1.94
N VAL A 104 14.46 7.94 2.46
CA VAL A 104 15.03 9.21 2.96
C VAL A 104 14.62 9.39 4.41
N ASP A 105 15.57 9.58 5.29
CA ASP A 105 15.31 9.87 6.70
C ASP A 105 15.31 11.38 6.92
N PHE A 106 14.25 11.85 7.54
CA PHE A 106 14.10 13.23 7.97
C PHE A 106 14.31 13.32 9.48
N ALA A 107 15.24 14.14 9.91
CA ALA A 107 15.42 14.41 11.33
C ALA A 107 14.15 15.00 11.94
N CYS A 108 13.73 14.47 13.09
CA CYS A 108 12.57 14.92 13.82
C CYS A 108 12.98 15.40 15.20
N GLU A 109 12.88 16.71 15.44
CA GLU A 109 12.99 17.26 16.78
C GLU A 109 11.62 17.16 17.47
N GLY A 110 11.54 16.41 18.56
CA GLY A 110 10.30 16.19 19.30
C GLY A 110 9.23 15.47 18.45
N ASP A 111 7.98 15.97 18.51
CA ASP A 111 6.82 15.46 17.79
C ASP A 111 6.60 16.24 16.47
N ALA A 112 7.59 16.24 15.58
CA ALA A 112 7.50 16.94 14.29
C ALA A 112 6.30 16.42 13.47
N SER A 113 5.50 17.33 12.92
CA SER A 113 4.34 16.97 12.09
C SER A 113 4.78 16.34 10.76
N VAL A 114 4.12 15.26 10.37
CA VAL A 114 4.35 14.51 9.13
C VAL A 114 3.14 14.62 8.23
N TYR A 115 3.37 14.96 6.98
CA TYR A 115 2.32 15.27 6.01
C TYR A 115 2.34 14.34 4.80
N CYS A 116 1.18 14.14 4.22
CA CYS A 116 1.00 13.40 2.97
C CYS A 116 1.74 14.10 1.83
N MET A 117 2.57 13.38 1.09
CA MET A 117 3.36 13.98 0.00
C MET A 117 2.55 14.24 -1.26
N LYS A 118 1.50 13.46 -1.51
CA LYS A 118 0.70 13.53 -2.75
C LYS A 118 -0.69 12.96 -2.48
N ALA A 119 -1.70 13.40 -3.22
CA ALA A 119 -3.05 12.85 -3.13
C ALA A 119 -3.06 11.33 -3.33
N GLY A 120 -3.83 10.61 -2.52
CA GLY A 120 -3.90 9.16 -2.57
C GLY A 120 -4.83 8.56 -1.53
N VAL A 121 -4.78 7.23 -1.41
CA VAL A 121 -5.59 6.45 -0.46
C VAL A 121 -4.69 5.74 0.52
N VAL A 122 -5.00 5.86 1.81
CA VAL A 122 -4.29 5.12 2.87
C VAL A 122 -4.59 3.63 2.72
N VAL A 123 -3.57 2.81 2.51
CA VAL A 123 -3.68 1.35 2.38
C VAL A 123 -3.21 0.60 3.61
N LEU A 124 -2.48 1.26 4.51
CA LEU A 124 -2.07 0.74 5.81
C LEU A 124 -1.92 1.90 6.79
N SER A 125 -2.37 1.71 8.04
CA SER A 125 -2.22 2.69 9.14
C SER A 125 -2.13 1.95 10.48
N GLU A 126 -0.93 1.48 10.83
CA GLU A 126 -0.70 0.74 12.07
C GLU A 126 0.78 0.72 12.49
N ASN A 127 1.05 0.43 13.74
CA ASN A 127 2.39 0.14 14.28
C ASN A 127 3.48 1.17 13.94
N GLY A 128 3.12 2.47 13.87
CA GLY A 128 4.06 3.53 13.51
C GLY A 128 4.37 3.60 12.01
N GLU A 129 3.64 2.87 11.17
CA GLU A 129 3.76 2.89 9.72
C GLU A 129 2.44 3.31 9.07
N VAL A 130 2.52 4.18 8.07
CA VAL A 130 1.42 4.54 7.18
C VAL A 130 1.89 4.34 5.75
N ARG A 131 1.04 3.71 4.93
CA ARG A 131 1.25 3.58 3.48
C ARG A 131 0.11 4.25 2.74
N ILE A 132 0.46 5.02 1.72
CA ILE A 132 -0.50 5.74 0.88
C ILE A 132 -0.24 5.39 -0.57
N ARG A 133 -1.27 4.95 -1.28
CA ARG A 133 -1.21 4.65 -2.72
C ARG A 133 -1.63 5.85 -3.53
N HIS A 134 -0.80 6.22 -4.52
CA HIS A 134 -0.93 7.37 -5.41
C HIS A 134 -0.98 6.92 -6.88
N GLY A 135 -1.98 6.13 -7.25
CA GLY A 135 -2.01 5.46 -8.56
C GLY A 135 -0.96 4.35 -8.67
N ASP A 136 0.04 4.49 -9.55
CA ASP A 136 1.12 3.52 -9.77
C ASP A 136 2.28 3.65 -8.77
N ALA A 137 2.22 4.63 -7.86
CA ALA A 137 3.21 4.85 -6.82
C ALA A 137 2.64 4.57 -5.42
N GLU A 138 3.50 4.25 -4.48
CA GLU A 138 3.18 4.10 -3.07
C GLU A 138 4.23 4.81 -2.22
N SER A 139 3.79 5.62 -1.26
CA SER A 139 4.65 6.18 -0.22
C SER A 139 4.48 5.44 1.09
N VAL A 140 5.59 5.18 1.78
CA VAL A 140 5.63 4.51 3.07
C VAL A 140 6.33 5.41 4.08
N TYR A 141 5.64 5.71 5.17
CA TYR A 141 6.14 6.54 6.27
C TYR A 141 6.32 5.66 7.49
N ARG A 142 7.54 5.63 8.07
CA ARG A 142 7.87 4.86 9.28
C ARG A 142 8.43 5.77 10.36
N GLY A 143 8.33 5.33 11.61
CA GLY A 143 8.73 6.12 12.77
C GLY A 143 7.67 7.14 13.18
N LEU A 144 6.40 6.83 12.90
CA LEU A 144 5.28 7.70 13.26
C LEU A 144 4.78 7.45 14.67
N LYS A 145 4.34 8.54 15.31
CA LYS A 145 3.54 8.58 16.53
C LYS A 145 2.21 9.28 16.22
N ASN A 146 1.22 9.14 17.12
CA ASN A 146 -0.04 9.90 17.05
C ASN A 146 -0.63 9.94 15.63
N ILE A 147 -0.70 8.78 14.95
CA ILE A 147 -1.26 8.66 13.61
C ILE A 147 -2.73 9.10 13.64
N VAL A 148 -3.12 10.01 12.73
CA VAL A 148 -4.48 10.60 12.68
C VAL A 148 -5.27 10.13 11.47
N CYS A 149 -4.63 9.50 10.48
CA CYS A 149 -5.30 8.91 9.32
C CYS A 149 -5.61 7.42 9.54
N ARG A 150 -6.55 6.89 8.77
CA ARG A 150 -7.00 5.50 8.86
C ARG A 150 -7.02 4.84 7.48
N GLU A 151 -6.94 3.54 7.44
CA GLU A 151 -7.05 2.75 6.22
C GLU A 151 -8.34 3.04 5.46
N GLY A 152 -8.27 3.15 4.13
CA GLY A 152 -9.34 3.55 3.24
C GLY A 152 -9.59 5.06 3.16
N GLN A 153 -8.91 5.89 3.95
CA GLN A 153 -9.07 7.34 3.91
C GLN A 153 -8.42 7.93 2.65
N GLN A 154 -9.14 8.83 1.98
CA GLN A 154 -8.60 9.71 0.94
C GLN A 154 -7.79 10.81 1.61
N MET A 155 -6.59 11.08 1.09
CA MET A 155 -5.68 12.12 1.56
C MET A 155 -5.27 13.01 0.40
N GLU A 156 -5.14 14.30 0.67
CA GLU A 156 -4.55 15.26 -0.25
C GLU A 156 -3.08 15.52 0.10
N GLY A 157 -2.30 16.05 -0.87
CA GLY A 157 -0.94 16.50 -0.57
C GLY A 157 -0.94 17.61 0.47
N GLY A 158 -0.16 17.43 1.55
CA GLY A 158 -0.12 18.36 2.68
C GLY A 158 -1.07 18.03 3.85
N ASP A 159 -1.91 17.00 3.74
CA ASP A 159 -2.73 16.54 4.86
C ASP A 159 -1.86 15.94 5.97
N LEU A 160 -2.23 16.18 7.23
CA LEU A 160 -1.52 15.64 8.38
C LEU A 160 -1.72 14.12 8.48
N ILE A 161 -0.61 13.36 8.55
CA ILE A 161 -0.61 11.91 8.76
C ILE A 161 -0.47 11.59 10.25
N GLY A 162 0.40 12.31 10.96
CA GLY A 162 0.72 12.08 12.35
C GLY A 162 1.94 12.89 12.79
N THR A 163 2.62 12.44 13.83
CA THR A 163 3.89 13.03 14.27
C THR A 163 5.03 12.03 14.15
N GLY A 164 6.23 12.52 13.96
CA GLY A 164 7.44 11.72 13.79
C GLY A 164 8.19 11.43 15.09
N GLY A 165 9.38 10.84 14.96
CA GLY A 165 10.28 10.55 16.08
C GLY A 165 9.97 9.25 16.83
N GLY A 166 9.17 8.36 16.24
CA GLY A 166 8.97 6.99 16.71
C GLY A 166 10.14 6.09 16.31
N HIS A 167 10.01 4.80 16.66
CA HIS A 167 10.99 3.79 16.33
C HIS A 167 10.88 3.37 14.85
N VAL A 168 12.00 3.39 14.15
CA VAL A 168 12.16 2.84 12.79
C VAL A 168 12.95 1.54 12.90
N PRO A 169 12.43 0.41 12.40
CA PRO A 169 13.17 -0.86 12.41
C PRO A 169 14.54 -0.71 11.73
N PHE A 170 15.59 -1.23 12.39
CA PHE A 170 17.01 -1.18 12.01
C PHE A 170 17.70 0.20 12.09
N GLU A 171 16.97 1.28 12.35
CA GLU A 171 17.50 2.65 12.25
C GLU A 171 17.33 3.46 13.56
N GLY A 172 16.52 2.96 14.51
CA GLY A 172 16.33 3.57 15.82
C GLY A 172 15.22 4.62 15.87
N GLU A 173 15.41 5.66 16.69
CA GLU A 173 14.40 6.70 16.95
C GLU A 173 14.92 8.09 16.51
N GLY A 174 14.05 9.10 16.59
CA GLY A 174 14.40 10.51 16.37
C GLY A 174 14.35 10.97 14.91
N HIS A 175 13.83 10.14 14.01
CA HIS A 175 13.63 10.50 12.61
C HIS A 175 12.34 9.89 12.06
N VAL A 176 11.96 10.28 10.86
CA VAL A 176 10.92 9.64 10.04
C VAL A 176 11.59 9.13 8.78
N CYS A 177 11.49 7.83 8.56
CA CYS A 177 11.98 7.17 7.36
C CYS A 177 10.84 7.14 6.33
N VAL A 178 11.06 7.74 5.17
CA VAL A 178 10.09 7.79 4.08
C VAL A 178 10.67 7.11 2.85
N SER A 179 9.93 6.17 2.27
CA SER A 179 10.27 5.53 1.00
C SER A 179 9.15 5.69 -0.01
N VAL A 180 9.53 5.77 -1.27
CA VAL A 180 8.59 5.78 -2.40
C VAL A 180 8.92 4.62 -3.32
N VAL A 181 7.88 3.91 -3.73
CA VAL A 181 7.97 2.84 -4.73
C VAL A 181 7.14 3.27 -5.94
N GLU A 182 7.77 3.37 -7.10
CA GLU A 182 7.09 3.69 -8.36
C GLU A 182 7.21 2.49 -9.31
N LYS A 183 6.08 2.00 -9.81
CA LYS A 183 6.03 0.83 -10.71
C LYS A 183 6.80 -0.39 -10.17
N GLY A 184 6.76 -0.56 -8.84
CA GLY A 184 7.41 -1.68 -8.15
C GLY A 184 8.90 -1.50 -7.87
N LEU A 185 9.50 -0.34 -8.16
CA LEU A 185 10.90 -0.05 -7.91
C LEU A 185 11.04 1.10 -6.89
N PRO A 186 12.01 1.03 -5.94
CA PRO A 186 12.33 2.14 -5.07
C PRO A 186 12.77 3.37 -5.88
N ALA A 187 12.25 4.54 -5.51
CA ALA A 187 12.54 5.81 -6.17
C ALA A 187 13.21 6.79 -5.21
N ASP A 188 14.23 7.49 -5.68
CA ASP A 188 14.80 8.66 -4.97
C ASP A 188 13.89 9.86 -5.21
N PHE A 189 13.01 10.09 -4.27
CA PHE A 189 12.04 11.19 -4.36
C PHE A 189 12.56 12.52 -3.78
N ALA A 190 13.70 12.52 -3.12
CA ALA A 190 14.29 13.75 -2.55
C ALA A 190 14.62 14.80 -3.62
N MET A 191 14.85 14.36 -4.86
CA MET A 191 15.06 15.25 -6.01
C MET A 191 13.82 16.08 -6.40
N TYR A 192 12.61 15.70 -5.92
CA TYR A 192 11.37 16.43 -6.23
C TYR A 192 11.13 17.63 -5.31
N PHE A 193 11.96 17.81 -4.28
CA PHE A 193 11.86 18.96 -3.39
C PHE A 193 12.95 19.99 -3.73
N PRO A 194 12.61 21.26 -3.71
CA PRO A 194 13.61 22.32 -3.84
C PRO A 194 14.51 22.40 -2.60
#